data_25963abffbbd6cfccbf48f9a0150c365
#
_entry.id   25963abffbbd6cfccbf48f9a0150c365
#
_cell.length_a   1.000
_cell.length_b   1.000
_cell.length_c   1.000
_cell.angle_alpha   90.00
_cell.angle_beta   90.00
_cell.angle_gamma   90.00
#
_symmetry.space_group_name_H-M   'P 1'
#
loop_
_entity.id
_entity.type
_entity.pdbx_description
1 polymer ?
#
loop_
_entity_poly.entity_id
_entity_poly.type
_entity_poly.pdbx_seq_one_letter_code
_entity_poly.pdbx_strand_id
1 'polypeptide(L)'
;MARRTPEALRAVNPGVTLVYTVSPVRYLDEGPLGNSASKGVLFCAVEELTGSREQVYLPVYEYIMDQLRDYRFFGPDLVHPNELSVDCLWERLAPVLFSRPTQQAIGEVEAVVRAADHRPFHPEGEGYRRHCQGSMERIRALKVRY
;
A
#
# COMPACT_ATOMS: atom_id res chain seq x y z
N MET A 1 -8.64 0.69 -26.21
CA MET A 1 -9.26 1.61 -25.24
C MET A 1 -8.34 1.85 -24.03
N ALA A 2 -7.62 0.85 -23.55
CA ALA A 2 -6.71 0.94 -22.39
C ALA A 2 -5.59 1.99 -22.50
N ARG A 3 -5.07 2.29 -23.70
CA ARG A 3 -3.94 3.21 -23.91
C ARG A 3 -4.29 4.71 -23.80
N ARG A 4 -5.55 5.10 -23.84
CA ARG A 4 -5.95 6.54 -23.82
C ARG A 4 -5.62 7.24 -22.50
N THR A 5 -5.75 6.55 -21.37
CA THR A 5 -5.46 7.13 -20.04
C THR A 5 -3.97 7.38 -19.86
N PRO A 6 -3.05 6.42 -20.13
CA PRO A 6 -1.62 6.68 -20.09
C PRO A 6 -1.17 7.85 -20.98
N GLU A 7 -1.68 7.91 -22.20
CA GLU A 7 -1.36 9.00 -23.15
C GLU A 7 -1.80 10.36 -22.63
N ALA A 8 -3.02 10.46 -22.07
CA ALA A 8 -3.53 11.70 -21.49
C ALA A 8 -2.72 12.14 -20.26
N LEU A 9 -2.31 11.21 -19.39
CA LEU A 9 -1.47 11.52 -18.23
C LEU A 9 -0.09 12.02 -18.63
N ARG A 10 0.53 11.40 -19.64
CA ARG A 10 1.83 11.83 -20.17
C ARG A 10 1.78 13.18 -20.90
N ALA A 11 0.65 13.52 -21.49
CA ALA A 11 0.47 14.84 -22.08
C ALA A 11 0.55 15.96 -21.03
N VAL A 12 0.14 15.66 -19.76
CA VAL A 12 0.20 16.60 -18.64
C VAL A 12 1.54 16.51 -17.89
N ASN A 13 2.05 15.30 -17.71
CA ASN A 13 3.33 15.03 -17.03
C ASN A 13 4.15 14.01 -17.85
N PRO A 14 5.07 14.46 -18.72
CA PRO A 14 5.86 13.57 -19.56
C PRO A 14 6.79 12.61 -18.78
N GLY A 15 7.17 12.98 -17.55
CA GLY A 15 8.04 12.18 -16.69
C GLY A 15 7.30 11.20 -15.77
N VAL A 16 5.97 11.03 -15.93
CA VAL A 16 5.20 10.17 -15.02
C VAL A 16 5.53 8.69 -15.25
N THR A 17 5.80 7.98 -14.15
CA THR A 17 5.84 6.51 -14.13
C THR A 17 4.47 6.00 -13.69
N LEU A 18 3.87 5.11 -14.50
CA LEU A 18 2.58 4.52 -14.20
C LEU A 18 2.77 3.13 -13.60
N VAL A 19 2.22 2.94 -12.40
CA VAL A 19 2.23 1.65 -11.72
C VAL A 19 0.81 1.09 -11.73
N TYR A 20 0.67 -0.10 -12.29
CA TYR A 20 -0.61 -0.82 -12.36
C TYR A 20 -0.65 -1.94 -11.34
N THR A 21 -1.81 -2.17 -10.76
CA THR A 21 -2.11 -3.32 -9.93
C THR A 21 -3.44 -3.92 -10.34
N VAL A 22 -3.61 -5.23 -10.12
CA VAL A 22 -4.93 -5.87 -10.18
C VAL A 22 -5.40 -6.08 -8.74
N SER A 23 -6.63 -5.61 -8.44
CA SER A 23 -7.21 -5.74 -7.11
C SER A 23 -7.38 -7.22 -6.72
N PRO A 24 -6.94 -7.65 -5.53
CA PRO A 24 -7.15 -9.01 -5.02
C PRO A 24 -8.56 -9.26 -4.50
N VAL A 25 -9.40 -8.22 -4.40
CA VAL A 25 -10.78 -8.35 -3.93
C VAL A 25 -11.61 -9.14 -4.94
N ARG A 26 -12.34 -10.15 -4.45
CA ARG A 26 -13.23 -10.97 -5.30
C ARG A 26 -14.48 -10.20 -5.68
N TYR A 27 -14.87 -10.32 -6.93
CA TYR A 27 -16.11 -9.76 -7.45
C TYR A 27 -17.23 -10.79 -7.28
N LEU A 28 -18.08 -10.59 -6.27
CA LEU A 28 -19.06 -11.60 -5.86
C LEU A 28 -20.33 -11.61 -6.70
N ASP A 29 -20.74 -10.45 -7.22
CA ASP A 29 -22.02 -10.26 -7.91
C ASP A 29 -22.17 -11.11 -9.17
N GLU A 30 -21.07 -11.42 -9.85
CA GLU A 30 -21.05 -12.23 -11.08
C GLU A 30 -20.66 -13.69 -10.82
N GLY A 31 -20.53 -14.09 -9.57
CA GLY A 31 -20.13 -15.43 -9.17
C GLY A 31 -18.67 -15.79 -9.51
N PRO A 32 -18.21 -17.02 -9.20
CA PRO A 32 -16.80 -17.41 -9.32
C PRO A 32 -16.25 -17.33 -10.76
N LEU A 33 -17.06 -17.73 -11.74
CA LEU A 33 -16.66 -17.70 -13.15
C LEU A 33 -16.54 -16.26 -13.66
N GLY A 34 -17.54 -15.42 -13.35
CA GLY A 34 -17.53 -14.01 -13.73
C GLY A 34 -16.35 -13.25 -13.10
N ASN A 35 -16.06 -13.49 -11.81
CA ASN A 35 -14.86 -12.98 -11.16
C ASN A 35 -13.58 -13.38 -11.91
N SER A 36 -13.42 -14.65 -12.25
CA SER A 36 -12.22 -15.14 -12.94
C SER A 36 -12.09 -14.55 -14.34
N ALA A 37 -13.19 -14.46 -15.09
CA ALA A 37 -13.21 -13.83 -16.41
C ALA A 37 -12.86 -12.34 -16.34
N SER A 38 -13.45 -11.60 -15.39
CA SER A 38 -13.16 -10.19 -15.16
C SER A 38 -11.69 -9.96 -14.82
N LYS A 39 -11.10 -10.77 -13.93
CA LYS A 39 -9.67 -10.69 -13.60
C LYS A 39 -8.80 -10.99 -14.82
N GLY A 40 -9.16 -12.01 -15.61
CA GLY A 40 -8.45 -12.34 -16.86
C GLY A 40 -8.39 -11.16 -17.83
N VAL A 41 -9.49 -10.43 -18.00
CA VAL A 41 -9.54 -9.22 -18.84
C VAL A 41 -8.60 -8.14 -18.30
N LEU A 42 -8.58 -7.93 -16.98
CA LEU A 42 -7.68 -6.95 -16.35
C LEU A 42 -6.21 -7.34 -16.54
N PHE A 43 -5.85 -8.61 -16.40
CA PHE A 43 -4.48 -9.07 -16.65
C PHE A 43 -4.05 -8.86 -18.09
N CYS A 44 -4.88 -9.21 -19.08
CA CYS A 44 -4.59 -8.94 -20.49
C CYS A 44 -4.39 -7.44 -20.75
N ALA A 45 -5.23 -6.58 -20.15
CA ALA A 45 -5.10 -5.14 -20.30
C ALA A 45 -3.79 -4.61 -19.68
N VAL A 46 -3.41 -5.10 -18.50
CA VAL A 46 -2.16 -4.74 -17.83
C VAL A 46 -0.95 -5.21 -18.62
N GLU A 47 -0.97 -6.42 -19.15
CA GLU A 47 0.09 -6.95 -20.00
C GLU A 47 0.29 -6.08 -21.25
N GLU A 48 -0.80 -5.67 -21.90
CA GLU A 48 -0.74 -4.75 -23.05
C GLU A 48 -0.14 -3.38 -22.66
N LEU A 49 -0.44 -2.89 -21.45
CA LEU A 49 0.00 -1.58 -20.98
C LEU A 49 1.44 -1.56 -20.49
N THR A 50 1.94 -2.64 -19.88
CA THR A 50 3.25 -2.68 -19.22
C THR A 50 4.41 -3.11 -20.13
N GLY A 51 4.19 -3.19 -21.43
CA GLY A 51 5.22 -3.51 -22.41
C GLY A 51 6.33 -2.46 -22.59
N SER A 52 6.31 -1.34 -21.84
CA SER A 52 7.34 -0.30 -21.87
C SER A 52 7.97 -0.07 -20.49
N ARG A 53 9.21 0.49 -20.47
CA ARG A 53 9.94 0.77 -19.22
C ARG A 53 9.27 1.82 -18.31
N GLU A 54 8.35 2.60 -18.84
CA GLU A 54 7.67 3.69 -18.12
C GLU A 54 6.36 3.23 -17.47
N GLN A 55 6.02 1.95 -17.66
CA GLN A 55 4.80 1.35 -17.12
C GLN A 55 5.15 0.05 -16.42
N VAL A 56 4.83 -0.03 -15.15
CA VAL A 56 5.23 -1.13 -14.27
C VAL A 56 3.99 -1.83 -13.74
N TYR A 57 3.97 -3.14 -13.78
CA TYR A 57 3.00 -3.94 -13.04
C TYR A 57 3.55 -4.28 -11.65
N LEU A 58 2.75 -4.02 -10.62
CA LEU A 58 3.04 -4.41 -9.25
C LEU A 58 2.14 -5.60 -8.89
N PRO A 59 2.70 -6.79 -8.61
CA PRO A 59 1.95 -8.05 -8.50
C PRO A 59 1.23 -8.19 -7.14
N VAL A 60 0.35 -7.22 -6.82
CA VAL A 60 -0.43 -7.20 -5.58
C VAL A 60 -1.42 -8.36 -5.54
N TYR A 61 -2.05 -8.65 -6.68
CA TYR A 61 -3.03 -9.74 -6.78
C TYR A 61 -2.37 -11.08 -6.48
N GLU A 62 -1.27 -11.39 -7.14
CA GLU A 62 -0.56 -12.66 -7.00
C GLU A 62 -0.01 -12.81 -5.58
N TYR A 63 0.49 -11.71 -5.00
CA TYR A 63 0.98 -11.76 -3.63
C TYR A 63 -0.14 -12.16 -2.64
N ILE A 64 -1.29 -11.51 -2.71
CA ILE A 64 -2.42 -11.80 -1.81
C ILE A 64 -3.04 -13.16 -2.13
N MET A 65 -3.28 -13.47 -3.42
CA MET A 65 -4.03 -14.66 -3.82
C MET A 65 -3.18 -15.93 -3.84
N ASP A 66 -1.87 -15.84 -4.05
CA ASP A 66 -0.99 -17.00 -4.18
C ASP A 66 -0.07 -17.21 -2.98
N GLN A 67 0.45 -16.15 -2.37
CA GLN A 67 1.34 -16.25 -1.21
C GLN A 67 0.59 -16.17 0.12
N LEU A 68 -0.41 -15.25 0.25
CA LEU A 68 -1.23 -15.10 1.44
C LEU A 68 -2.56 -15.85 1.31
N ARG A 69 -2.52 -17.15 1.02
CA ARG A 69 -3.68 -17.99 0.68
C ARG A 69 -4.60 -18.33 1.87
N ASP A 70 -4.21 -18.03 3.08
CA ASP A 70 -4.93 -18.38 4.30
C ASP A 70 -6.00 -17.32 4.63
N TYR A 71 -7.16 -17.74 5.11
CA TYR A 71 -8.27 -16.86 5.49
C TYR A 71 -7.92 -15.87 6.61
N ARG A 72 -6.89 -16.12 7.42
CA ARG A 72 -6.40 -15.14 8.41
C ARG A 72 -5.96 -13.80 7.80
N PHE A 73 -5.70 -13.76 6.50
CA PHE A 73 -5.33 -12.56 5.76
C PHE A 73 -6.52 -11.81 5.19
N PHE A 74 -7.74 -12.27 5.45
CA PHE A 74 -8.97 -11.65 4.97
C PHE A 74 -9.81 -11.16 6.15
N GLY A 75 -10.66 -10.19 5.90
CA GLY A 75 -11.66 -9.70 6.85
C GLY A 75 -12.76 -10.72 7.13
N PRO A 76 -13.71 -10.40 8.02
CA PRO A 76 -14.83 -11.28 8.34
C PRO A 76 -15.71 -11.67 7.14
N ASP A 77 -15.68 -10.88 6.08
CA ASP A 77 -16.40 -11.15 4.82
C ASP A 77 -15.68 -12.16 3.91
N LEU A 78 -14.45 -12.54 4.24
CA LEU A 78 -13.58 -13.46 3.48
C LEU A 78 -13.29 -12.99 2.04
N VAL A 79 -13.47 -11.71 1.77
CA VAL A 79 -13.32 -11.08 0.45
C VAL A 79 -12.27 -10.00 0.45
N HIS A 80 -12.32 -9.11 1.44
CA HIS A 80 -11.39 -8.00 1.55
C HIS A 80 -10.16 -8.41 2.36
N PRO A 81 -8.95 -8.13 1.88
CA PRO A 81 -7.72 -8.26 2.67
C PRO A 81 -7.84 -7.44 3.96
N ASN A 82 -7.39 -8.00 5.09
CA ASN A 82 -7.37 -7.32 6.37
C ASN A 82 -6.05 -6.54 6.61
N GLU A 83 -5.92 -5.89 7.77
CA GLU A 83 -4.72 -5.10 8.14
C GLU A 83 -3.44 -5.94 8.07
N LEU A 84 -3.47 -7.20 8.54
CA LEU A 84 -2.32 -8.09 8.46
C LEU A 84 -1.83 -8.31 7.02
N SER A 85 -2.77 -8.45 6.08
CA SER A 85 -2.42 -8.57 4.65
C SER A 85 -1.77 -7.31 4.11
N VAL A 86 -2.29 -6.14 4.52
CA VAL A 86 -1.76 -4.84 4.11
C VAL A 86 -0.35 -4.66 4.64
N ASP A 87 -0.10 -5.02 5.90
CA ASP A 87 1.22 -4.95 6.53
C ASP A 87 2.23 -5.86 5.81
N CYS A 88 1.86 -7.12 5.57
CA CYS A 88 2.70 -8.06 4.82
C CYS A 88 3.01 -7.55 3.40
N LEU A 89 2.00 -6.99 2.72
CA LEU A 89 2.17 -6.40 1.40
C LEU A 89 3.09 -5.17 1.44
N TRP A 90 2.91 -4.30 2.42
CA TRP A 90 3.74 -3.12 2.63
C TRP A 90 5.21 -3.48 2.86
N GLU A 91 5.49 -4.41 3.78
CA GLU A 91 6.84 -4.90 4.05
C GLU A 91 7.53 -5.46 2.78
N ARG A 92 6.75 -6.11 1.91
CA ARG A 92 7.26 -6.69 0.67
C ARG A 92 7.52 -5.64 -0.41
N LEU A 93 6.65 -4.64 -0.54
CA LEU A 93 6.67 -3.69 -1.65
C LEU A 93 7.45 -2.41 -1.34
N ALA A 94 7.45 -1.94 -0.11
CA ALA A 94 8.13 -0.70 0.26
C ALA A 94 9.62 -0.68 -0.12
N PRO A 95 10.41 -1.77 0.06
CA PRO A 95 11.81 -1.80 -0.37
C PRO A 95 12.02 -1.70 -1.89
N VAL A 96 11.03 -2.07 -2.67
CA VAL A 96 11.08 -2.02 -4.14
C VAL A 96 10.62 -0.67 -4.68
N LEU A 97 9.61 -0.08 -4.02
CA LEU A 97 8.99 1.17 -4.46
C LEU A 97 9.74 2.42 -4.03
N PHE A 98 10.38 2.37 -2.88
CA PHE A 98 10.96 3.56 -2.25
C PHE A 98 12.48 3.50 -2.16
N SER A 99 13.13 4.64 -2.40
CA SER A 99 14.55 4.79 -2.18
C SER A 99 14.94 4.59 -0.70
N ARG A 100 16.18 4.24 -0.41
CA ARG A 100 16.65 4.09 0.98
C ARG A 100 16.40 5.32 1.86
N PRO A 101 16.65 6.57 1.40
CA PRO A 101 16.29 7.76 2.19
C PRO A 101 14.79 7.85 2.48
N THR A 102 13.94 7.52 1.51
CA THR A 102 12.49 7.52 1.69
C THR A 102 12.05 6.44 2.69
N GLN A 103 12.62 5.23 2.62
CA GLN A 103 12.35 4.17 3.59
C GLN A 103 12.74 4.58 5.02
N GLN A 104 13.85 5.28 5.18
CA GLN A 104 14.27 5.83 6.46
C GLN A 104 13.27 6.87 6.98
N ALA A 105 12.85 7.80 6.11
CA ALA A 105 11.83 8.80 6.45
C ALA A 105 10.50 8.14 6.89
N ILE A 106 10.05 7.13 6.16
CA ILE A 106 8.86 6.33 6.50
C ILE A 106 9.01 5.74 7.91
N GLY A 107 10.12 5.06 8.20
CA GLY A 107 10.35 4.47 9.52
C GLY A 107 10.39 5.49 10.66
N GLU A 108 10.95 6.67 10.43
CA GLU A 108 10.96 7.77 11.41
C GLU A 108 9.53 8.30 11.68
N VAL A 109 8.71 8.46 10.62
CA VAL A 109 7.30 8.88 10.73
C VAL A 109 6.45 7.80 11.42
N GLU A 110 6.57 6.54 11.03
CA GLU A 110 5.87 5.43 11.67
C GLU A 110 6.18 5.30 13.16
N ALA A 111 7.43 5.54 13.57
CA ALA A 111 7.81 5.54 14.99
C ALA A 111 7.07 6.63 15.77
N VAL A 112 6.85 7.80 15.16
CA VAL A 112 6.09 8.90 15.78
C VAL A 112 4.60 8.58 15.82
N VAL A 113 4.03 8.03 14.75
CA VAL A 113 2.62 7.60 14.70
C VAL A 113 2.35 6.55 15.77
N ARG A 114 3.16 5.50 15.86
CA ARG A 114 3.05 4.49 16.93
C ARG A 114 3.15 5.08 18.33
N ALA A 115 4.00 6.08 18.52
CA ALA A 115 4.12 6.78 19.81
C ALA A 115 2.86 7.62 20.13
N ALA A 116 2.22 8.21 19.12
CA ALA A 116 0.98 8.97 19.29
C ALA A 116 -0.23 8.08 19.59
N ASP A 117 -0.27 6.87 19.00
CA ASP A 117 -1.34 5.90 19.22
C ASP A 117 -1.22 5.15 20.56
N HIS A 118 -0.10 5.35 21.27
CA HIS A 118 0.11 4.72 22.56
C HIS A 118 -0.92 5.16 23.61
N ARG A 119 -1.71 4.21 24.11
CA ARG A 119 -2.68 4.44 25.19
C ARG A 119 -2.06 4.07 26.54
N PRO A 120 -1.75 5.05 27.40
CA PRO A 120 -1.12 4.77 28.71
C PRO A 120 -2.13 4.21 29.70
N PHE A 121 -1.65 3.34 30.60
CA PHE A 121 -2.43 2.90 31.75
C PHE A 121 -2.68 4.04 32.77
N HIS A 122 -1.76 5.01 32.83
CA HIS A 122 -1.81 6.16 33.73
C HIS A 122 -1.61 7.46 32.97
N PRO A 123 -2.68 8.04 32.36
CA PRO A 123 -2.58 9.22 31.51
C PRO A 123 -2.12 10.49 32.27
N GLU A 124 -2.36 10.56 33.59
CA GLU A 124 -1.95 11.68 34.44
C GLU A 124 -0.52 11.55 34.97
N GLY A 125 0.14 10.41 34.70
CA GLY A 125 1.48 10.10 35.23
C GLY A 125 2.59 10.92 34.58
N GLU A 126 3.65 11.21 35.33
CA GLU A 126 4.84 11.91 34.79
C GLU A 126 5.51 11.16 33.63
N GLY A 127 5.43 9.83 33.63
CA GLY A 127 5.94 8.99 32.55
C GLY A 127 5.28 9.30 31.22
N TYR A 128 3.95 9.47 31.24
CA TYR A 128 3.21 9.80 30.03
C TYR A 128 3.48 11.23 29.56
N ARG A 129 3.59 12.20 30.50
CA ARG A 129 3.96 13.58 30.14
C ARG A 129 5.32 13.65 29.45
N ARG A 130 6.33 12.92 29.98
CA ARG A 130 7.66 12.81 29.33
C ARG A 130 7.58 12.15 27.97
N HIS A 131 6.78 11.10 27.81
CA HIS A 131 6.55 10.44 26.54
C HIS A 131 5.94 11.42 25.50
N CYS A 132 4.92 12.18 25.88
CA CYS A 132 4.30 13.19 25.02
C CYS A 132 5.29 14.29 24.60
N GLN A 133 6.09 14.80 25.55
CA GLN A 133 7.11 15.81 25.28
C GLN A 133 8.15 15.28 24.27
N GLY A 134 8.69 14.10 24.48
CA GLY A 134 9.63 13.48 23.56
C GLY A 134 9.04 13.21 22.18
N SER A 135 7.77 12.84 22.10
CA SER A 135 7.06 12.67 20.83
C SER A 135 6.89 14.00 20.08
N MET A 136 6.53 15.08 20.80
CA MET A 136 6.41 16.41 20.22
C MET A 136 7.75 16.96 19.70
N GLU A 137 8.86 16.70 20.40
CA GLU A 137 10.20 17.06 19.96
C GLU A 137 10.58 16.34 18.65
N ARG A 138 10.29 15.03 18.57
CA ARG A 138 10.50 14.24 17.34
C ARG A 138 9.66 14.76 16.17
N ILE A 139 8.39 15.10 16.39
CA ILE A 139 7.52 15.69 15.37
C ILE A 139 8.11 17.00 14.86
N ARG A 140 8.56 17.88 15.75
CA ARG A 140 9.18 19.15 15.37
C ARG A 140 10.45 18.94 14.54
N ALA A 141 11.30 18.00 14.95
CA ALA A 141 12.51 17.65 14.21
C ALA A 141 12.21 17.12 12.80
N LEU A 142 11.19 16.24 12.66
CA LEU A 142 10.75 15.73 11.36
C LEU A 142 10.21 16.84 10.45
N LYS A 143 9.39 17.76 10.98
CA LYS A 143 8.84 18.89 10.21
C LYS A 143 9.91 19.87 9.69
N VAL A 144 11.06 19.92 10.33
CA VAL A 144 12.19 20.76 9.87
C VAL A 144 13.01 20.04 8.80
N ARG A 145 13.00 18.69 8.83
CA ARG A 145 13.83 17.87 7.96
C ARG A 145 13.13 17.52 6.63
N TYR A 146 11.82 17.39 6.66
CA TYR A 146 10.97 17.04 5.52
C TYR A 146 9.90 18.12 5.25
#